data_5ef17850d3a0b51fe375dc61df76a6ab
#
_entry.id   5ef17850d3a0b51fe375dc61df76a6ab
#
_cell.length_a   1.000
_cell.length_b   1.000
_cell.length_c   1.000
_cell.angle_alpha   90.00
_cell.angle_beta   90.00
_cell.angle_gamma   90.00
#
_symmetry.space_group_name_H-M   'P 1'
#
loop_
_entity.id
_entity.type
_entity.pdbx_description
1 polymer ?
#
loop_
_entity_poly.entity_id
_entity_poly.type
_entity_poly.pdbx_seq_one_letter_code
_entity_poly.pdbx_strand_id
1 'polypeptide(L)'
;MALRPKWWRRLAVPVSALLLSGGIATPARAGGPSDVVVDTARGPGQVVSFTFDDGPNPADTLRLLQVLRKRHVQAVFCLVGDQVRAHPEVVRRIVAGGHVLCNHSLHHDDLSTLTPDQIRADLVETTALIRRAVPHARIPYFRAPFGSWGQSPQVSAALGMQPLGWRLAISDWEPPGTDVLVQRLRDGIIPGAVVLMHDGGGDRSQTVAAVEQIIPELRAQGWRFTLPRRRG
;
A
#
# COMPACT_ATOMS: atom_id res chain seq x y z
N MET A 1 -37.60 23.01 -90.33
CA MET A 1 -36.48 23.96 -90.19
C MET A 1 -36.04 23.99 -88.75
N ALA A 2 -35.00 23.23 -88.42
CA ALA A 2 -34.63 22.95 -87.05
C ALA A 2 -33.19 23.39 -86.85
N LEU A 3 -32.97 24.21 -85.87
CA LEU A 3 -31.65 24.63 -85.44
C LEU A 3 -31.32 23.92 -84.14
N ARG A 4 -30.18 23.18 -84.13
CA ARG A 4 -29.60 22.55 -82.95
C ARG A 4 -28.75 23.55 -82.15
N PRO A 5 -28.80 23.56 -80.80
CA PRO A 5 -27.81 24.28 -80.03
C PRO A 5 -26.73 23.37 -79.48
N LYS A 6 -25.63 24.02 -79.25
CA LYS A 6 -24.28 23.61 -79.01
C LYS A 6 -24.01 22.95 -77.63
N TRP A 7 -23.16 21.96 -77.65
CA TRP A 7 -22.14 21.45 -76.71
C TRP A 7 -21.94 22.15 -75.39
N TRP A 8 -22.16 21.41 -74.31
CA TRP A 8 -21.58 21.70 -72.98
C TRP A 8 -20.55 20.63 -72.66
N ARG A 9 -19.30 21.04 -72.69
CA ARG A 9 -18.16 20.24 -72.13
C ARG A 9 -18.26 20.31 -70.62
N ARG A 10 -18.52 19.19 -70.02
CA ARG A 10 -18.37 19.04 -68.57
C ARG A 10 -16.87 18.77 -68.26
N LEU A 11 -16.22 19.72 -67.61
CA LEU A 11 -14.92 19.54 -67.02
C LEU A 11 -15.10 18.68 -65.78
N ALA A 12 -14.52 17.47 -65.76
CA ALA A 12 -14.43 16.63 -64.59
C ALA A 12 -13.25 17.14 -63.72
N VAL A 13 -13.57 17.62 -62.54
CA VAL A 13 -12.58 17.96 -61.51
C VAL A 13 -12.29 16.69 -60.71
N PRO A 14 -11.03 16.24 -60.60
CA PRO A 14 -10.72 15.10 -59.73
C PRO A 14 -10.81 15.53 -58.27
N VAL A 15 -11.72 14.94 -57.51
CA VAL A 15 -11.77 15.06 -56.06
C VAL A 15 -10.67 14.13 -55.49
N SER A 16 -9.54 14.72 -55.11
CA SER A 16 -8.52 14.03 -54.33
C SER A 16 -9.04 13.84 -52.91
N ALA A 17 -9.43 12.62 -52.57
CA ALA A 17 -9.77 12.25 -51.22
C ALA A 17 -8.47 12.17 -50.35
N LEU A 18 -8.25 13.17 -49.52
CA LEU A 18 -7.22 13.20 -48.52
C LEU A 18 -7.65 12.24 -47.38
N LEU A 19 -7.14 11.04 -47.35
CA LEU A 19 -7.27 10.11 -46.19
C LEU A 19 -6.45 10.69 -45.04
N LEU A 20 -7.08 11.44 -44.15
CA LEU A 20 -6.57 11.76 -42.84
C LEU A 20 -6.61 10.47 -41.98
N SER A 21 -5.49 9.77 -41.93
CA SER A 21 -5.27 8.72 -40.94
C SER A 21 -5.10 9.38 -39.55
N GLY A 22 -6.24 9.65 -38.91
CA GLY A 22 -6.30 10.07 -37.52
C GLY A 22 -5.84 8.89 -36.65
N GLY A 23 -4.57 8.85 -36.29
CA GLY A 23 -4.10 7.97 -35.26
C GLY A 23 -4.83 8.32 -33.96
N ILE A 24 -5.72 7.44 -33.52
CA ILE A 24 -6.32 7.52 -32.17
C ILE A 24 -5.16 7.26 -31.20
N ALA A 25 -4.57 8.33 -30.67
CA ALA A 25 -3.67 8.23 -29.54
C ALA A 25 -4.49 7.64 -28.37
N THR A 26 -4.31 6.36 -28.10
CA THR A 26 -4.80 5.77 -26.84
C THR A 26 -4.22 6.57 -25.70
N PRO A 27 -5.05 7.13 -24.78
CA PRO A 27 -4.52 7.84 -23.63
C PRO A 27 -3.62 6.88 -22.87
N ALA A 28 -2.38 7.28 -22.61
CA ALA A 28 -1.48 6.54 -21.75
C ALA A 28 -2.22 6.29 -20.42
N ARG A 29 -2.52 5.04 -20.15
CA ARG A 29 -3.15 4.62 -18.89
C ARG A 29 -2.19 5.08 -17.81
N ALA A 30 -2.62 5.99 -16.94
CA ALA A 30 -1.83 6.38 -15.78
C ALA A 30 -1.37 5.09 -15.11
N GLY A 31 -0.05 4.87 -15.07
CA GLY A 31 0.53 3.60 -14.66
C GLY A 31 0.01 3.23 -13.29
N GLY A 32 -0.56 2.03 -13.15
CA GLY A 32 -0.87 1.43 -11.86
C GLY A 32 0.41 1.25 -11.03
N PRO A 33 0.30 0.91 -9.74
CA PRO A 33 1.48 0.67 -8.92
C PRO A 33 2.38 -0.40 -9.57
N SER A 34 3.69 -0.18 -9.47
CA SER A 34 4.70 -1.13 -9.93
C SER A 34 4.66 -2.41 -9.08
N ASP A 35 4.99 -3.55 -9.65
CA ASP A 35 5.20 -4.83 -8.96
C ASP A 35 6.53 -4.89 -8.17
N VAL A 36 7.35 -3.86 -8.28
CA VAL A 36 8.59 -3.76 -7.51
C VAL A 36 8.27 -3.53 -6.04
N VAL A 37 8.79 -4.39 -5.18
CA VAL A 37 8.68 -4.24 -3.72
C VAL A 37 9.37 -2.95 -3.26
N VAL A 38 8.65 -2.06 -2.58
CA VAL A 38 9.20 -0.84 -2.02
C VAL A 38 9.50 -1.02 -0.54
N ASP A 39 10.66 -0.53 -0.10
CA ASP A 39 11.15 -0.62 1.28
C ASP A 39 11.57 0.75 1.83
N THR A 40 11.25 1.81 1.10
CA THR A 40 11.70 3.17 1.40
C THR A 40 10.57 4.10 1.77
N ALA A 41 10.82 4.93 2.78
CA ALA A 41 9.98 6.05 3.19
C ALA A 41 10.03 7.19 2.16
N ARG A 42 8.97 8.02 2.13
CA ARG A 42 8.84 9.15 1.21
C ARG A 42 9.59 10.37 1.72
N GLY A 43 10.33 11.00 0.84
CA GLY A 43 11.05 12.25 1.09
C GLY A 43 12.56 12.05 1.29
N PRO A 44 13.32 13.16 1.25
CA PRO A 44 14.77 13.15 1.45
C PRO A 44 15.15 13.28 2.92
N GLY A 45 16.40 12.93 3.24
CA GLY A 45 17.03 13.12 4.54
C GLY A 45 16.56 12.13 5.61
N GLN A 46 16.61 12.52 6.86
CA GLN A 46 16.23 11.68 8.02
C GLN A 46 14.71 11.49 8.09
N VAL A 47 14.21 10.58 7.24
CA VAL A 47 12.82 10.16 7.23
C VAL A 47 12.71 8.69 7.56
N VAL A 48 11.64 8.30 8.23
CA VAL A 48 11.34 6.90 8.59
C VAL A 48 9.84 6.65 8.44
N SER A 49 9.47 5.43 8.06
CA SER A 49 8.08 4.99 8.01
C SER A 49 7.86 3.83 8.96
N PHE A 50 6.91 3.96 9.87
CA PHE A 50 6.48 2.88 10.76
C PHE A 50 5.35 2.09 10.11
N THR A 51 5.46 0.77 10.16
CA THR A 51 4.45 -0.16 9.63
C THR A 51 4.22 -1.28 10.64
N PHE A 52 2.95 -1.70 10.76
CA PHE A 52 2.52 -2.70 11.73
C PHE A 52 1.71 -3.78 11.02
N ASP A 53 2.03 -5.03 11.27
CA ASP A 53 1.44 -6.20 10.63
C ASP A 53 0.59 -7.02 11.62
N ASP A 54 -0.21 -7.95 11.07
CA ASP A 54 -1.01 -8.95 11.75
C ASP A 54 -2.26 -8.44 12.48
N GLY A 55 -2.45 -7.12 12.53
CA GLY A 55 -3.65 -6.53 13.13
C GLY A 55 -4.93 -6.71 12.27
N PRO A 56 -6.05 -6.18 12.77
CA PRO A 56 -6.18 -5.46 14.03
C PRO A 56 -6.28 -6.37 15.26
N ASN A 57 -5.61 -6.01 16.34
CA ASN A 57 -5.79 -6.59 17.67
C ASN A 57 -6.39 -5.54 18.61
N PRO A 58 -7.60 -5.73 19.18
CA PRO A 58 -8.24 -4.70 20.00
C PRO A 58 -7.38 -4.20 21.16
N ALA A 59 -6.61 -5.07 21.79
CA ALA A 59 -5.77 -4.68 22.93
C ALA A 59 -4.62 -3.76 22.49
N ASP A 60 -3.78 -4.22 21.59
CA ASP A 60 -2.53 -3.54 21.26
C ASP A 60 -2.71 -2.49 20.16
N THR A 61 -3.52 -2.76 19.12
CA THR A 61 -3.80 -1.76 18.08
C THR A 61 -4.40 -0.49 18.67
N LEU A 62 -5.39 -0.61 19.58
CA LEU A 62 -6.02 0.59 20.16
C LEU A 62 -5.05 1.40 21.03
N ARG A 63 -4.18 0.73 21.79
CA ARG A 63 -3.13 1.40 22.59
C ARG A 63 -2.10 2.08 21.68
N LEU A 64 -1.68 1.38 20.61
CA LEU A 64 -0.76 1.93 19.62
C LEU A 64 -1.33 3.17 18.93
N LEU A 65 -2.62 3.16 18.55
CA LEU A 65 -3.29 4.32 17.98
C LEU A 65 -3.30 5.54 18.93
N GLN A 66 -3.41 5.30 20.25
CA GLN A 66 -3.32 6.39 21.24
C GLN A 66 -1.91 6.99 21.27
N VAL A 67 -0.87 6.14 21.25
CA VAL A 67 0.53 6.58 21.19
C VAL A 67 0.80 7.40 19.94
N LEU A 68 0.43 6.86 18.76
CA LEU A 68 0.66 7.52 17.47
C LEU A 68 -0.09 8.87 17.39
N ARG A 69 -1.33 8.94 17.89
CA ARG A 69 -2.11 10.18 17.98
C ARG A 69 -1.43 11.22 18.87
N LYS A 70 -1.01 10.84 20.09
CA LYS A 70 -0.30 11.72 21.04
C LYS A 70 1.01 12.27 20.44
N ARG A 71 1.63 11.49 19.58
CA ARG A 71 2.90 11.83 18.93
C ARG A 71 2.73 12.42 17.51
N HIS A 72 1.50 12.59 17.02
CA HIS A 72 1.21 13.06 15.66
C HIS A 72 1.99 12.31 14.58
N VAL A 73 1.98 10.97 14.65
CA VAL A 73 2.65 10.09 13.71
C VAL A 73 1.61 9.31 12.91
N GLN A 74 1.69 9.38 11.58
CA GLN A 74 0.97 8.48 10.68
C GLN A 74 1.78 7.21 10.44
N ALA A 75 1.09 6.08 10.37
CA ALA A 75 1.68 4.78 10.11
C ALA A 75 0.87 3.97 9.09
N VAL A 76 1.41 2.86 8.65
CA VAL A 76 0.72 1.86 7.82
C VAL A 76 0.36 0.66 8.68
N PHE A 77 -0.85 0.16 8.52
CA PHE A 77 -1.34 -1.06 9.18
C PHE A 77 -1.66 -2.10 8.12
N CYS A 78 -0.90 -3.21 8.09
CA CYS A 78 -1.11 -4.33 7.19
C CYS A 78 -2.00 -5.36 7.87
N LEU A 79 -3.25 -5.42 7.43
CA LEU A 79 -4.33 -6.10 8.13
C LEU A 79 -4.57 -7.49 7.58
N VAL A 80 -4.66 -8.47 8.46
CA VAL A 80 -5.09 -9.85 8.16
C VAL A 80 -6.62 -9.91 8.07
N GLY A 81 -7.15 -10.51 7.02
CA GLY A 81 -8.59 -10.55 6.75
C GLY A 81 -9.42 -11.15 7.87
N ASP A 82 -8.97 -12.23 8.49
CA ASP A 82 -9.66 -12.85 9.63
C ASP A 82 -9.76 -11.90 10.83
N GLN A 83 -8.69 -11.12 11.10
CA GLN A 83 -8.71 -10.11 12.16
C GLN A 83 -9.63 -8.95 11.82
N VAL A 84 -9.69 -8.54 10.55
CA VAL A 84 -10.65 -7.53 10.07
C VAL A 84 -12.09 -8.02 10.26
N ARG A 85 -12.35 -9.29 9.96
CA ARG A 85 -13.68 -9.91 10.13
C ARG A 85 -14.09 -9.93 11.61
N ALA A 86 -13.14 -10.25 12.49
CA ALA A 86 -13.37 -10.32 13.93
C ALA A 86 -13.52 -8.93 14.58
N HIS A 87 -12.78 -7.92 14.09
CA HIS A 87 -12.65 -6.61 14.74
C HIS A 87 -12.83 -5.42 13.78
N PRO A 88 -13.94 -5.33 13.03
CA PRO A 88 -14.17 -4.27 12.06
C PRO A 88 -14.23 -2.86 12.69
N GLU A 89 -14.57 -2.75 13.97
CA GLU A 89 -14.57 -1.47 14.70
C GLU A 89 -13.17 -0.92 14.92
N VAL A 90 -12.16 -1.79 15.05
CA VAL A 90 -10.76 -1.35 15.18
C VAL A 90 -10.24 -0.82 13.84
N VAL A 91 -10.61 -1.45 12.71
CA VAL A 91 -10.30 -0.92 11.37
C VAL A 91 -10.84 0.50 11.19
N ARG A 92 -12.08 0.77 11.64
CA ARG A 92 -12.64 2.12 11.63
C ARG A 92 -11.82 3.10 12.44
N ARG A 93 -11.28 2.67 13.60
CA ARG A 93 -10.41 3.50 14.45
C ARG A 93 -9.07 3.80 13.79
N ILE A 94 -8.46 2.83 13.10
CA ILE A 94 -7.23 3.03 12.32
C ILE A 94 -7.44 4.14 11.27
N VAL A 95 -8.51 4.04 10.49
CA VAL A 95 -8.81 5.03 9.43
C VAL A 95 -9.18 6.40 10.03
N ALA A 96 -9.99 6.44 11.09
CA ALA A 96 -10.34 7.68 11.77
C ALA A 96 -9.12 8.39 12.38
N GLY A 97 -8.07 7.63 12.74
CA GLY A 97 -6.78 8.16 13.19
C GLY A 97 -5.90 8.71 12.04
N GLY A 98 -6.35 8.63 10.79
CA GLY A 98 -5.61 9.09 9.62
C GLY A 98 -4.49 8.16 9.18
N HIS A 99 -4.48 6.92 9.66
CA HIS A 99 -3.49 5.91 9.26
C HIS A 99 -3.84 5.27 7.93
N VAL A 100 -2.85 4.63 7.30
CA VAL A 100 -2.98 4.03 5.97
C VAL A 100 -3.14 2.53 6.10
N LEU A 101 -4.05 1.96 5.31
CA LEU A 101 -4.31 0.53 5.29
C LEU A 101 -3.42 -0.18 4.27
N CYS A 102 -3.09 -1.40 4.58
CA CYS A 102 -2.34 -2.34 3.77
C CYS A 102 -3.03 -3.71 3.87
N ASN A 103 -3.07 -4.47 2.79
CA ASN A 103 -3.60 -5.83 2.76
C ASN A 103 -2.49 -6.81 3.17
N HIS A 104 -2.77 -7.72 4.11
CA HIS A 104 -1.82 -8.71 4.61
C HIS A 104 -2.32 -10.15 4.49
N SER A 105 -3.00 -10.46 3.38
CA SER A 105 -3.68 -11.71 3.09
C SER A 105 -4.92 -11.98 3.98
N LEU A 106 -5.63 -13.05 3.65
CA LEU A 106 -6.87 -13.41 4.33
C LEU A 106 -6.60 -14.12 5.66
N HIS A 107 -5.69 -15.13 5.64
CA HIS A 107 -5.43 -16.04 6.76
C HIS A 107 -3.99 -15.95 7.29
N HIS A 108 -3.17 -15.05 6.76
CA HIS A 108 -1.74 -14.97 7.01
C HIS A 108 -0.97 -16.22 6.51
N ASP A 109 -1.44 -16.82 5.41
CA ASP A 109 -0.77 -17.96 4.78
C ASP A 109 0.45 -17.54 3.95
N ASP A 110 1.38 -18.47 3.72
CA ASP A 110 2.48 -18.28 2.78
C ASP A 110 1.96 -18.28 1.34
N LEU A 111 1.86 -17.10 0.74
CA LEU A 111 1.34 -16.91 -0.61
C LEU A 111 2.34 -17.33 -1.70
N SER A 112 3.60 -17.59 -1.37
CA SER A 112 4.63 -17.91 -2.38
C SER A 112 4.39 -19.22 -3.11
N THR A 113 3.64 -20.12 -2.48
CA THR A 113 3.28 -21.44 -3.03
C THR A 113 1.97 -21.47 -3.80
N LEU A 114 1.23 -20.35 -3.79
CA LEU A 114 -0.10 -20.25 -4.41
C LEU A 114 -0.02 -19.79 -5.87
N THR A 115 -1.01 -20.19 -6.66
CA THR A 115 -1.19 -19.71 -8.02
C THR A 115 -1.65 -18.24 -8.02
N PRO A 116 -1.45 -17.48 -9.12
CA PRO A 116 -1.91 -16.10 -9.23
C PRO A 116 -3.41 -15.94 -8.97
N ASP A 117 -4.24 -16.89 -9.39
CA ASP A 117 -5.69 -16.84 -9.18
C ASP A 117 -6.06 -17.05 -7.70
N GLN A 118 -5.37 -17.95 -7.01
CA GLN A 118 -5.53 -18.15 -5.57
C GLN A 118 -5.10 -16.91 -4.79
N ILE A 119 -3.94 -16.33 -5.11
CA ILE A 119 -3.48 -15.08 -4.52
C ILE A 119 -4.49 -13.95 -4.76
N ARG A 120 -5.00 -13.83 -6.00
CA ARG A 120 -6.01 -12.83 -6.33
C ARG A 120 -7.29 -13.00 -5.51
N ALA A 121 -7.78 -14.21 -5.35
CA ALA A 121 -8.98 -14.50 -4.56
C ALA A 121 -8.79 -14.08 -3.10
N ASP A 122 -7.67 -14.44 -2.49
CA ASP A 122 -7.28 -14.06 -1.13
C ASP A 122 -7.27 -12.53 -0.93
N LEU A 123 -6.52 -11.82 -1.78
CA LEU A 123 -6.37 -10.36 -1.66
C LEU A 123 -7.67 -9.61 -1.95
N VAL A 124 -8.51 -10.12 -2.84
CA VAL A 124 -9.82 -9.54 -3.15
C VAL A 124 -10.77 -9.72 -1.97
N GLU A 125 -10.81 -10.90 -1.34
CA GLU A 125 -11.65 -11.14 -0.17
C GLU A 125 -11.21 -10.29 1.02
N THR A 126 -9.92 -10.23 1.32
CA THR A 126 -9.36 -9.36 2.36
C THR A 126 -9.75 -7.89 2.11
N THR A 127 -9.60 -7.42 0.87
CA THR A 127 -10.01 -6.06 0.47
C THR A 127 -11.51 -5.84 0.69
N ALA A 128 -12.35 -6.84 0.38
CA ALA A 128 -13.79 -6.76 0.59
C ALA A 128 -14.16 -6.69 2.08
N LEU A 129 -13.46 -7.45 2.94
CA LEU A 129 -13.63 -7.37 4.40
C LEU A 129 -13.28 -5.99 4.95
N ILE A 130 -12.14 -5.43 4.54
CA ILE A 130 -11.73 -4.07 4.92
C ILE A 130 -12.78 -3.04 4.47
N ARG A 131 -13.30 -3.14 3.24
CA ARG A 131 -14.32 -2.22 2.72
C ARG A 131 -15.70 -2.42 3.34
N ARG A 132 -16.03 -3.59 3.86
CA ARG A 132 -17.24 -3.77 4.70
C ARG A 132 -17.10 -3.01 6.01
N ALA A 133 -15.92 -3.01 6.63
CA ALA A 133 -15.67 -2.25 7.84
C ALA A 133 -15.65 -0.74 7.59
N VAL A 134 -15.03 -0.30 6.47
CA VAL A 134 -14.88 1.11 6.07
C VAL A 134 -15.20 1.23 4.58
N PRO A 135 -16.43 1.62 4.21
CA PRO A 135 -16.79 1.84 2.81
C PRO A 135 -15.84 2.82 2.11
N HIS A 136 -15.48 2.50 0.85
CA HIS A 136 -14.54 3.29 0.05
C HIS A 136 -13.11 3.43 0.59
N ALA A 137 -12.71 2.61 1.58
CA ALA A 137 -11.34 2.61 2.08
C ALA A 137 -10.32 2.43 0.95
N ARG A 138 -9.29 3.28 0.96
CA ARG A 138 -8.13 3.12 0.09
C ARG A 138 -7.15 2.15 0.75
N ILE A 139 -6.72 1.14 0.01
CA ILE A 139 -5.76 0.13 0.44
C ILE A 139 -4.58 0.19 -0.54
N PRO A 140 -3.69 1.17 -0.37
CA PRO A 140 -2.64 1.45 -1.36
C PRO A 140 -1.47 0.48 -1.32
N TYR A 141 -1.38 -0.38 -0.30
CA TYR A 141 -0.26 -1.30 -0.10
C TYR A 141 -0.75 -2.73 0.10
N PHE A 142 0.15 -3.66 -0.23
CA PHE A 142 0.09 -5.07 0.12
C PHE A 142 1.43 -5.51 0.69
N ARG A 143 1.43 -6.32 1.73
CA ARG A 143 2.62 -7.00 2.23
C ARG A 143 2.36 -8.50 2.28
N ALA A 144 3.30 -9.29 1.73
CA ALA A 144 3.22 -10.74 1.80
C ALA A 144 3.54 -11.21 3.23
N PRO A 145 2.74 -12.12 3.83
CA PRO A 145 3.10 -12.79 5.06
C PRO A 145 4.51 -13.38 4.99
N PHE A 146 5.24 -13.32 6.10
CA PHE A 146 6.63 -13.81 6.22
C PHE A 146 7.64 -13.17 5.26
N GLY A 147 7.24 -12.19 4.42
CA GLY A 147 8.06 -11.72 3.30
C GLY A 147 8.18 -12.75 2.17
N SER A 148 7.33 -13.75 2.15
CA SER A 148 7.26 -14.81 1.14
C SER A 148 6.47 -14.34 -0.07
N TRP A 149 7.15 -13.75 -1.05
CA TRP A 149 6.49 -13.00 -2.12
C TRP A 149 5.89 -13.86 -3.22
N GLY A 150 6.61 -14.87 -3.74
CA GLY A 150 6.18 -15.63 -4.92
C GLY A 150 5.71 -14.72 -6.06
N GLN A 151 4.49 -14.93 -6.55
CA GLN A 151 3.85 -14.13 -7.61
C GLN A 151 2.94 -13.01 -7.06
N SER A 152 2.91 -12.81 -5.74
CA SER A 152 2.03 -11.84 -5.09
C SER A 152 2.35 -10.37 -5.44
N PRO A 153 3.59 -9.95 -5.76
CA PRO A 153 3.87 -8.58 -6.20
C PRO A 153 3.11 -8.21 -7.47
N GLN A 154 3.13 -9.07 -8.49
CA GLN A 154 2.45 -8.84 -9.77
C GLN A 154 0.93 -8.80 -9.58
N VAL A 155 0.40 -9.74 -8.79
CA VAL A 155 -1.04 -9.81 -8.51
C VAL A 155 -1.53 -8.59 -7.73
N SER A 156 -0.80 -8.19 -6.69
CA SER A 156 -1.17 -7.01 -5.88
C SER A 156 -1.08 -5.71 -6.67
N ALA A 157 -0.05 -5.55 -7.51
CA ALA A 157 0.08 -4.40 -8.40
C ALA A 157 -1.08 -4.32 -9.40
N ALA A 158 -1.49 -5.45 -9.99
CA ALA A 158 -2.65 -5.54 -10.87
C ALA A 158 -3.98 -5.19 -10.17
N LEU A 159 -4.05 -5.35 -8.84
CA LEU A 159 -5.16 -4.94 -7.98
C LEU A 159 -5.06 -3.49 -7.48
N GLY A 160 -4.02 -2.75 -7.88
CA GLY A 160 -3.82 -1.35 -7.51
C GLY A 160 -3.08 -1.14 -6.18
N MET A 161 -2.49 -2.19 -5.62
CA MET A 161 -1.73 -2.16 -4.36
C MET A 161 -0.23 -2.24 -4.62
N GLN A 162 0.54 -1.33 -4.01
CA GLN A 162 2.00 -1.35 -4.07
C GLN A 162 2.54 -2.43 -3.13
N PRO A 163 3.36 -3.39 -3.61
CA PRO A 163 4.07 -4.30 -2.72
C PRO A 163 4.98 -3.53 -1.76
N LEU A 164 4.85 -3.80 -0.45
CA LEU A 164 5.52 -3.07 0.63
C LEU A 164 6.44 -3.99 1.43
N GLY A 165 7.73 -3.87 1.24
CA GLY A 165 8.77 -4.50 2.05
C GLY A 165 9.19 -3.63 3.23
N TRP A 166 10.40 -3.91 3.75
CA TRP A 166 11.02 -3.18 4.86
C TRP A 166 12.54 -3.17 4.73
N ARG A 167 13.19 -2.23 5.39
CA ARG A 167 14.64 -2.18 5.56
C ARG A 167 15.11 -2.54 6.95
N LEU A 168 14.22 -2.45 7.93
CA LEU A 168 14.47 -2.82 9.30
C LEU A 168 13.32 -3.68 9.82
N ALA A 169 13.64 -4.86 10.33
CA ALA A 169 12.78 -5.67 11.18
C ALA A 169 13.39 -5.75 12.56
N ILE A 170 12.60 -5.53 13.61
CA ILE A 170 13.12 -5.51 14.98
C ILE A 170 12.84 -6.81 15.74
N SER A 171 12.31 -7.83 15.06
CA SER A 171 11.96 -9.15 15.63
C SER A 171 11.12 -9.05 16.90
N ASP A 172 10.09 -8.20 16.85
CA ASP A 172 9.19 -7.98 17.99
C ASP A 172 8.17 -9.12 18.19
N TRP A 173 8.13 -10.07 17.25
CA TRP A 173 7.36 -11.30 17.39
C TRP A 173 7.96 -12.29 18.40
N GLU A 174 9.24 -12.15 18.80
CA GLU A 174 9.96 -12.96 19.77
C GLU A 174 9.96 -12.35 21.19
N PRO A 175 9.01 -11.61 21.66
CA PRO A 175 8.92 -10.64 22.76
C PRO A 175 10.19 -10.51 23.62
N PRO A 176 11.27 -9.83 23.16
CA PRO A 176 12.57 -9.82 23.84
C PRO A 176 12.68 -8.82 25.00
N GLY A 177 11.63 -8.07 25.25
CA GLY A 177 11.60 -6.94 26.19
C GLY A 177 11.61 -5.58 25.48
N THR A 178 10.93 -4.61 26.09
CA THR A 178 10.78 -3.26 25.54
C THR A 178 12.12 -2.59 25.26
N ASP A 179 13.07 -2.66 26.19
CA ASP A 179 14.39 -2.01 26.08
C ASP A 179 15.21 -2.58 24.90
N VAL A 180 15.10 -3.89 24.67
CA VAL A 180 15.75 -4.54 23.53
C VAL A 180 15.15 -4.04 22.23
N LEU A 181 13.82 -3.91 22.13
CA LEU A 181 13.15 -3.36 20.95
C LEU A 181 13.53 -1.91 20.70
N VAL A 182 13.57 -1.09 21.74
CA VAL A 182 14.03 0.31 21.64
C VAL A 182 15.48 0.39 21.14
N GLN A 183 16.36 -0.48 21.65
CA GLN A 183 17.75 -0.51 21.21
C GLN A 183 17.86 -0.93 19.73
N ARG A 184 17.11 -1.97 19.31
CA ARG A 184 17.07 -2.40 17.89
C ARG A 184 16.58 -1.28 16.96
N LEU A 185 15.60 -0.47 17.41
CA LEU A 185 15.14 0.71 16.67
C LEU A 185 16.22 1.80 16.58
N ARG A 186 16.90 2.11 17.69
CA ARG A 186 18.02 3.09 17.71
C ARG A 186 19.14 2.72 16.76
N ASP A 187 19.54 1.47 16.80
CA ASP A 187 20.71 0.98 16.03
C ASP A 187 20.37 0.75 14.55
N GLY A 188 19.14 0.35 14.26
CA GLY A 188 18.74 -0.11 12.93
C GLY A 188 18.08 0.94 12.05
N ILE A 189 17.56 2.05 12.59
CA ILE A 189 16.91 3.08 11.77
C ILE A 189 17.94 3.86 10.97
N ILE A 190 17.83 3.77 9.66
CA ILE A 190 18.62 4.53 8.69
C ILE A 190 17.71 5.46 7.86
N PRO A 191 18.25 6.53 7.26
CA PRO A 191 17.48 7.46 6.42
C PRO A 191 16.70 6.73 5.31
N GLY A 192 15.40 6.98 5.27
CA GLY A 192 14.50 6.38 4.29
C GLY A 192 14.01 4.97 4.65
N ALA A 193 14.25 4.46 5.85
CA ALA A 193 13.81 3.11 6.22
C ALA A 193 12.29 3.00 6.36
N VAL A 194 11.73 1.90 5.85
CA VAL A 194 10.46 1.33 6.30
C VAL A 194 10.77 0.33 7.40
N VAL A 195 10.14 0.48 8.55
CA VAL A 195 10.33 -0.39 9.72
C VAL A 195 9.16 -1.35 9.83
N LEU A 196 9.45 -2.64 9.89
CA LEU A 196 8.51 -3.72 10.18
C LEU A 196 8.40 -3.90 11.68
N MET A 197 7.17 -3.80 12.17
CA MET A 197 6.72 -4.11 13.52
C MET A 197 5.38 -4.82 13.42
N HIS A 198 4.83 -5.25 14.56
CA HIS A 198 3.53 -5.93 14.60
C HIS A 198 2.61 -5.28 15.65
N ASP A 199 1.31 -5.27 15.34
CA ASP A 199 0.24 -4.89 16.29
C ASP A 199 -0.76 -6.03 16.52
N GLY A 200 -0.52 -7.19 15.84
CA GLY A 200 -1.26 -8.42 15.99
C GLY A 200 -0.37 -9.66 16.06
N GLY A 201 -0.97 -10.85 15.92
CA GLY A 201 -0.24 -12.13 15.95
C GLY A 201 0.30 -12.51 17.34
N GLY A 202 -0.25 -11.97 18.43
CA GLY A 202 0.15 -12.23 19.81
C GLY A 202 0.11 -10.97 20.68
N ASP A 203 0.72 -11.03 21.88
CA ASP A 203 0.90 -9.87 22.75
C ASP A 203 1.98 -8.95 22.17
N ARG A 204 1.60 -7.71 21.87
CA ARG A 204 2.49 -6.66 21.32
C ARG A 204 2.63 -5.46 22.26
N SER A 205 2.34 -5.66 23.53
CA SER A 205 2.47 -4.62 24.56
C SER A 205 3.89 -4.02 24.61
N GLN A 206 4.91 -4.85 24.40
CA GLN A 206 6.32 -4.42 24.34
C GLN A 206 6.61 -3.56 23.10
N THR A 207 6.03 -3.90 21.95
CA THR A 207 6.12 -3.10 20.72
C THR A 207 5.48 -1.74 20.92
N VAL A 208 4.28 -1.70 21.49
CA VAL A 208 3.57 -0.43 21.80
C VAL A 208 4.43 0.45 22.72
N ALA A 209 5.00 -0.12 23.78
CA ALA A 209 5.86 0.61 24.71
C ALA A 209 7.16 1.10 24.05
N ALA A 210 7.78 0.29 23.17
CA ALA A 210 8.98 0.69 22.44
C ALA A 210 8.68 1.85 21.46
N VAL A 211 7.53 1.82 20.77
CA VAL A 211 7.10 2.90 19.89
C VAL A 211 6.85 4.20 20.67
N GLU A 212 6.25 4.13 21.86
CA GLU A 212 6.04 5.31 22.72
C GLU A 212 7.35 5.98 23.15
N GLN A 213 8.38 5.17 23.44
CA GLN A 213 9.70 5.65 23.85
C GLN A 213 10.51 6.20 22.67
N ILE A 214 10.56 5.48 21.54
CA ILE A 214 11.49 5.84 20.45
C ILE A 214 11.06 7.09 19.66
N ILE A 215 9.77 7.36 19.52
CA ILE A 215 9.30 8.51 18.71
C ILE A 215 9.86 9.85 19.22
N PRO A 216 9.80 10.20 20.52
CA PRO A 216 10.38 11.46 21.00
C PRO A 216 11.90 11.52 20.84
N GLU A 217 12.60 10.42 21.00
CA GLU A 217 14.04 10.35 20.81
C GLU A 217 14.43 10.63 19.34
N LEU A 218 13.77 9.97 18.40
CA LEU A 218 14.01 10.21 16.97
C LEU A 218 13.70 11.66 16.59
N ARG A 219 12.61 12.25 17.12
CA ARG A 219 12.30 13.65 16.87
C ARG A 219 13.35 14.61 17.40
N ALA A 220 13.89 14.35 18.58
CA ALA A 220 14.97 15.15 19.15
C ALA A 220 16.24 15.10 18.28
N GLN A 221 16.43 14.02 17.53
CA GLN A 221 17.51 13.85 16.56
C GLN A 221 17.19 14.41 15.16
N GLY A 222 16.01 15.04 14.97
CA GLY A 222 15.63 15.63 13.69
C GLY A 222 14.91 14.68 12.72
N TRP A 223 14.55 13.48 13.14
CA TRP A 223 13.81 12.54 12.30
C TRP A 223 12.37 12.99 12.04
N ARG A 224 11.92 12.76 10.81
CA ARG A 224 10.54 12.97 10.38
C ARG A 224 9.88 11.63 10.04
N PHE A 225 8.66 11.47 10.52
CA PHE A 225 7.84 10.30 10.21
C PHE A 225 7.04 10.56 8.94
N THR A 226 7.18 9.66 7.97
CA THR A 226 6.48 9.75 6.67
C THR A 226 5.90 8.40 6.28
N LEU A 227 5.10 8.36 5.23
CA LEU A 227 4.58 7.11 4.69
C LEU A 227 5.57 6.48 3.70
N PRO A 228 5.45 5.17 3.41
CA PRO A 228 6.28 4.53 2.39
C PRO A 228 6.10 5.18 1.02
N ARG A 229 7.13 5.09 0.18
CA ARG A 229 7.06 5.53 -1.21
C ARG A 229 6.10 4.62 -1.98
N ARG A 230 5.43 5.17 -2.97
CA ARG A 230 4.72 4.41 -4.02
C ARG A 230 5.40 4.69 -5.36
N ARG A 231 5.44 3.67 -6.20
CA ARG A 231 5.89 3.78 -7.59
C ARG A 231 4.66 3.69 -8.49
N GLY A 232 4.42 4.69 -9.27
CA GLY A 232 3.28 4.79 -10.18
C GLY A 232 3.25 6.15 -10.81
#